data_8dd4aff171d2d66381f7ee6ecfa0b995
#
_entry.id   8dd4aff171d2d66381f7ee6ecfa0b995
#
_cell.length_a   1.000
_cell.length_b   1.000
_cell.length_c   1.000
_cell.angle_alpha   90.00
_cell.angle_beta   90.00
_cell.angle_gamma   90.00
#
_symmetry.space_group_name_H-M   'P 1'
#
loop_
_entity.id
_entity.type
_entity.pdbx_description
1 polymer ?
#
loop_
_entity_poly.entity_id
_entity_poly.type
_entity_poly.pdbx_seq_one_letter_code
_entity_poly.pdbx_strand_id
1 'polypeptide(L)'
;MAFLIFVLFFGLGILFWGYYAGKAFDNENLIVLDFVATIGFPGLMGIVTAAIVAASMSSLDSSLNSMATVTTLDFYEKFVKKGASAEHYLVASRWFTFMWAILMVVPAIMFTKSGGSVIEILSKLGSFLVGAKLSMFGLGFFSKHTSQRGLMFGVAAGFLSLAYVEYYMDIAWPWYAALGGVISISVAWVMSVLLDGFQDGHHPYTIKGQQRKYREEGLAEKQDGWYVVAGKVDRPSWVMLGYFFVCVLALWIADSMI
;
A
#
# COMPACT_ATOMS: atom_id res chain seq x y z
N MET A 1 1.86 7.74 -15.16
CA MET A 1 3.19 7.12 -15.01
C MET A 1 3.08 5.64 -14.65
N ALA A 2 2.38 5.25 -13.58
CA ALA A 2 2.29 3.84 -13.17
C ALA A 2 1.76 2.91 -14.30
N PHE A 3 0.69 3.28 -15.00
CA PHE A 3 0.14 2.49 -16.08
C PHE A 3 1.14 2.22 -17.22
N LEU A 4 1.91 3.22 -17.64
CA LEU A 4 2.94 3.06 -18.67
C LEU A 4 3.99 2.02 -18.25
N ILE A 5 4.40 2.06 -16.98
CA ILE A 5 5.35 1.09 -16.40
C ILE A 5 4.75 -0.31 -16.43
N PHE A 6 3.49 -0.47 -16.04
CA PHE A 6 2.80 -1.76 -16.12
C PHE A 6 2.75 -2.30 -17.56
N VAL A 7 2.36 -1.47 -18.53
CA VAL A 7 2.31 -1.86 -19.96
C VAL A 7 3.69 -2.29 -20.46
N LEU A 8 4.75 -1.57 -20.07
CA LEU A 8 6.11 -1.93 -20.46
C LEU A 8 6.54 -3.28 -19.84
N PHE A 9 6.25 -3.53 -18.57
CA PHE A 9 6.57 -4.81 -17.93
C PHE A 9 5.76 -5.98 -18.50
N PHE A 10 4.46 -5.79 -18.77
CA PHE A 10 3.64 -6.80 -19.45
C PHE A 10 4.15 -7.08 -20.86
N GLY A 11 4.46 -6.03 -21.63
CA GLY A 11 5.06 -6.16 -22.95
C GLY A 11 6.38 -6.94 -22.91
N LEU A 12 7.23 -6.64 -21.93
CA LEU A 12 8.48 -7.38 -21.71
C LEU A 12 8.20 -8.86 -21.39
N GLY A 13 7.22 -9.16 -20.56
CA GLY A 13 6.80 -10.54 -20.26
C GLY A 13 6.35 -11.31 -21.50
N ILE A 14 5.55 -10.69 -22.38
CA ILE A 14 5.12 -11.29 -23.66
C ILE A 14 6.32 -11.54 -24.58
N LEU A 15 7.26 -10.58 -24.65
CA LEU A 15 8.48 -10.75 -25.46
C LEU A 15 9.35 -11.89 -24.93
N PHE A 16 9.49 -12.05 -23.62
CA PHE A 16 10.22 -13.20 -23.05
C PHE A 16 9.52 -14.52 -23.32
N TRP A 17 8.18 -14.57 -23.21
CA TRP A 17 7.42 -15.76 -23.55
C TRP A 17 7.64 -16.18 -25.02
N GLY A 18 7.60 -15.23 -25.95
CA GLY A 18 7.87 -15.45 -27.35
C GLY A 18 9.33 -15.89 -27.62
N TYR A 19 10.30 -15.24 -26.96
CA TYR A 19 11.72 -15.57 -27.10
C TYR A 19 12.05 -16.99 -26.61
N TYR A 20 11.49 -17.37 -25.47
CA TYR A 20 11.70 -18.71 -24.90
C TYR A 20 10.74 -19.77 -25.43
N ALA A 21 9.90 -19.44 -26.42
CA ALA A 21 8.92 -20.34 -27.02
C ALA A 21 8.07 -21.12 -26.01
N GLY A 22 7.66 -20.48 -24.94
CA GLY A 22 6.84 -21.07 -23.87
C GLY A 22 7.60 -22.03 -22.94
N LYS A 23 8.93 -22.00 -22.92
CA LYS A 23 9.75 -22.81 -21.99
C LYS A 23 9.35 -22.51 -20.55
N ALA A 24 9.03 -23.55 -19.81
CA ALA A 24 8.83 -23.44 -18.36
C ALA A 24 10.19 -23.28 -17.64
N PHE A 25 10.23 -22.39 -16.65
CA PHE A 25 11.39 -22.18 -15.79
C PHE A 25 11.12 -22.73 -14.40
N ASP A 26 12.08 -23.42 -13.82
CA ASP A 26 12.00 -23.91 -12.43
C ASP A 26 11.91 -22.76 -11.44
N ASN A 27 12.47 -21.60 -11.79
CA ASN A 27 12.39 -20.37 -11.01
C ASN A 27 12.13 -19.18 -11.92
N GLU A 28 10.89 -18.72 -11.92
CA GLU A 28 10.44 -17.60 -12.75
C GLU A 28 11.15 -16.28 -12.43
N ASN A 29 11.67 -16.13 -11.22
CA ASN A 29 12.40 -14.92 -10.81
C ASN A 29 13.75 -14.75 -11.54
N LEU A 30 14.25 -15.79 -12.19
CA LEU A 30 15.54 -15.77 -12.87
C LEU A 30 15.42 -15.49 -14.39
N ILE A 31 14.23 -15.41 -14.96
CA ILE A 31 14.01 -15.26 -16.41
C ILE A 31 14.79 -14.07 -16.98
N VAL A 32 14.72 -12.91 -16.32
CA VAL A 32 15.42 -11.69 -16.76
C VAL A 32 16.93 -11.87 -16.71
N LEU A 33 17.44 -12.49 -15.67
CA LEU A 33 18.88 -12.73 -15.50
C LEU A 33 19.39 -13.78 -16.49
N ASP A 34 18.62 -14.83 -16.76
CA ASP A 34 18.93 -15.86 -17.76
C ASP A 34 19.00 -15.24 -19.17
N PHE A 35 18.03 -14.40 -19.52
CA PHE A 35 18.03 -13.65 -20.77
C PHE A 35 19.27 -12.77 -20.93
N VAL A 36 19.59 -11.98 -19.90
CA VAL A 36 20.76 -11.10 -19.90
C VAL A 36 22.06 -11.90 -19.98
N ALA A 37 22.13 -13.07 -19.32
CA ALA A 37 23.31 -13.95 -19.39
C ALA A 37 23.49 -14.58 -20.76
N THR A 38 22.37 -14.91 -21.43
CA THR A 38 22.39 -15.65 -22.72
C THR A 38 22.68 -14.73 -23.93
N ILE A 39 22.06 -13.54 -23.95
CA ILE A 39 22.17 -12.59 -25.09
C ILE A 39 23.20 -11.49 -24.80
N GLY A 40 23.56 -11.32 -23.55
CA GLY A 40 24.29 -10.15 -23.11
C GLY A 40 25.67 -9.99 -23.72
N PHE A 41 25.97 -8.78 -24.12
CA PHE A 41 27.36 -8.36 -24.38
C PHE A 41 28.12 -8.22 -23.06
N PRO A 42 29.45 -8.29 -23.07
CA PRO A 42 30.27 -8.15 -21.87
C PRO A 42 29.92 -6.88 -21.08
N GLY A 43 29.61 -7.04 -19.80
CA GLY A 43 29.23 -5.94 -18.89
C GLY A 43 27.73 -5.71 -18.70
N LEU A 44 26.84 -6.20 -19.58
CA LEU A 44 25.39 -6.01 -19.46
C LEU A 44 24.85 -6.57 -18.14
N MET A 45 25.28 -7.77 -17.73
CA MET A 45 24.89 -8.38 -16.46
C MET A 45 25.27 -7.47 -15.27
N GLY A 46 26.46 -6.86 -15.29
CA GLY A 46 26.90 -5.93 -14.26
C GLY A 46 26.02 -4.67 -14.18
N ILE A 47 25.66 -4.11 -15.35
CA ILE A 47 24.77 -2.92 -15.42
C ILE A 47 23.38 -3.25 -14.87
N VAL A 48 22.80 -4.37 -15.31
CA VAL A 48 21.45 -4.79 -14.85
C VAL A 48 21.45 -5.07 -13.35
N THR A 49 22.45 -5.79 -12.85
CA THR A 49 22.57 -6.06 -11.42
C THR A 49 22.75 -4.77 -10.62
N ALA A 50 23.60 -3.85 -11.07
CA ALA A 50 23.79 -2.55 -10.42
C ALA A 50 22.49 -1.73 -10.42
N ALA A 51 21.73 -1.73 -11.51
CA ALA A 51 20.45 -1.03 -11.60
C ALA A 51 19.40 -1.61 -10.61
N ILE A 52 19.32 -2.93 -10.51
CA ILE A 52 18.41 -3.60 -9.54
C ILE A 52 18.80 -3.24 -8.10
N VAL A 53 20.10 -3.30 -7.77
CA VAL A 53 20.61 -2.94 -6.45
C VAL A 53 20.31 -1.47 -6.13
N ALA A 54 20.60 -0.55 -7.07
CA ALA A 54 20.34 0.89 -6.88
C ALA A 54 18.84 1.18 -6.67
N ALA A 55 17.95 0.57 -7.44
CA ALA A 55 16.51 0.71 -7.29
C ALA A 55 16.02 0.17 -5.94
N SER A 56 16.53 -0.98 -5.52
CA SER A 56 16.21 -1.59 -4.23
C SER A 56 16.69 -0.73 -3.06
N MET A 57 17.90 -0.19 -3.13
CA MET A 57 18.44 0.72 -2.09
C MET A 57 17.59 1.97 -1.93
N SER A 58 17.16 2.60 -3.04
CA SER A 58 16.29 3.79 -3.01
C SER A 58 14.96 3.53 -2.29
N SER A 59 14.32 2.39 -2.56
CA SER A 59 13.05 2.01 -1.93
C SER A 59 13.22 1.65 -0.45
N LEU A 60 14.29 0.93 -0.12
CA LEU A 60 14.61 0.56 1.27
C LEU A 60 14.92 1.79 2.13
N ASP A 61 15.70 2.74 1.62
CA ASP A 61 16.03 3.97 2.33
C ASP A 61 14.78 4.76 2.71
N SER A 62 13.88 4.98 1.76
CA SER A 62 12.61 5.67 2.00
C SER A 62 11.74 4.95 3.02
N SER A 63 11.65 3.62 2.94
CA SER A 63 10.83 2.81 3.85
C SER A 63 11.40 2.81 5.27
N LEU A 64 12.70 2.61 5.41
CA LEU A 64 13.39 2.63 6.71
C LEU A 64 13.29 3.99 7.39
N ASN A 65 13.50 5.08 6.63
CA ASN A 65 13.37 6.43 7.14
C ASN A 65 11.94 6.74 7.61
N SER A 66 10.94 6.33 6.84
CA SER A 66 9.52 6.50 7.23
C SER A 66 9.20 5.74 8.52
N MET A 67 9.60 4.47 8.63
CA MET A 67 9.36 3.68 9.83
C MET A 67 10.09 4.23 11.05
N ALA A 68 11.35 4.64 10.89
CA ALA A 68 12.12 5.25 11.97
C ALA A 68 11.50 6.59 12.42
N THR A 69 11.02 7.40 11.49
CA THR A 69 10.36 8.67 11.78
C THR A 69 9.08 8.47 12.58
N VAL A 70 8.20 7.58 12.12
CA VAL A 70 6.96 7.25 12.85
C VAL A 70 7.26 6.70 14.23
N THR A 71 8.23 5.78 14.34
CA THR A 71 8.64 5.21 15.63
C THR A 71 9.19 6.30 16.57
N THR A 72 9.96 7.23 16.05
CA THR A 72 10.54 8.32 16.86
C THR A 72 9.48 9.33 17.29
N LEU A 73 8.70 9.87 16.35
CA LEU A 73 7.79 10.98 16.62
C LEU A 73 6.45 10.54 17.22
N ASP A 74 5.90 9.43 16.71
CA ASP A 74 4.57 9.00 17.15
C ASP A 74 4.59 8.09 18.38
N PHE A 75 5.68 7.35 18.61
CA PHE A 75 5.79 6.48 19.78
C PHE A 75 6.81 7.01 20.81
N TYR A 76 8.07 7.18 20.43
CA TYR A 76 9.13 7.49 21.38
C TYR A 76 8.93 8.88 22.00
N GLU A 77 8.69 9.91 21.20
CA GLU A 77 8.46 11.25 21.71
C GLU A 77 7.18 11.34 22.54
N LYS A 78 6.09 10.73 22.08
CA LYS A 78 4.78 10.85 22.78
C LYS A 78 4.68 10.04 24.05
N PHE A 79 5.30 8.85 24.12
CA PHE A 79 5.09 7.90 25.20
C PHE A 79 6.33 7.66 26.07
N VAL A 80 7.56 7.83 25.55
CA VAL A 80 8.78 7.48 26.27
C VAL A 80 9.51 8.72 26.76
N LYS A 81 9.82 9.66 25.87
CA LYS A 81 10.61 10.84 26.24
C LYS A 81 10.07 12.09 25.56
N LYS A 82 9.28 12.85 26.29
CA LYS A 82 8.67 14.11 25.84
C LYS A 82 9.64 15.28 26.01
N GLY A 83 9.64 16.21 25.04
CA GLY A 83 10.36 17.48 25.16
C GLY A 83 11.88 17.37 25.18
N ALA A 84 12.46 16.31 24.61
CA ALA A 84 13.90 16.22 24.42
C ALA A 84 14.38 17.16 23.29
N SER A 85 15.69 17.36 23.21
CA SER A 85 16.26 18.17 22.13
C SER A 85 16.09 17.51 20.76
N ALA A 86 16.07 18.29 19.68
CA ALA A 86 16.00 17.80 18.32
C ALA A 86 17.15 16.82 18.00
N GLU A 87 18.33 17.11 18.55
CA GLU A 87 19.52 16.26 18.41
C GLU A 87 19.30 14.87 19.06
N HIS A 88 18.65 14.82 20.22
CA HIS A 88 18.30 13.55 20.86
C HIS A 88 17.36 12.71 19.99
N TYR A 89 16.32 13.31 19.41
CA TYR A 89 15.38 12.59 18.52
C TYR A 89 16.06 12.16 17.22
N LEU A 90 17.00 12.93 16.69
CA LEU A 90 17.79 12.55 15.54
C LEU A 90 18.64 11.29 15.82
N VAL A 91 19.29 11.23 16.98
CA VAL A 91 20.07 10.05 17.40
C VAL A 91 19.15 8.85 17.62
N ALA A 92 18.01 9.04 18.27
CA ALA A 92 17.00 7.99 18.45
C ALA A 92 16.49 7.45 17.10
N SER A 93 16.19 8.34 16.14
CA SER A 93 15.76 7.95 14.79
C SER A 93 16.81 7.08 14.07
N ARG A 94 18.08 7.41 14.18
CA ARG A 94 19.18 6.57 13.61
C ARG A 94 19.21 5.16 14.22
N TRP A 95 19.01 5.04 15.53
CA TRP A 95 18.91 3.74 16.19
C TRP A 95 17.69 2.96 15.76
N PHE A 96 16.53 3.62 15.60
CA PHE A 96 15.34 2.97 15.08
C PHE A 96 15.49 2.56 13.60
N THR A 97 16.19 3.35 12.78
CA THR A 97 16.52 2.94 11.40
C THR A 97 17.32 1.64 11.39
N PHE A 98 18.35 1.54 12.25
CA PHE A 98 19.15 0.34 12.36
C PHE A 98 18.35 -0.87 12.89
N MET A 99 17.52 -0.65 13.89
CA MET A 99 16.59 -1.67 14.42
C MET A 99 15.66 -2.19 13.32
N TRP A 100 15.01 -1.32 12.56
CA TRP A 100 14.12 -1.70 11.48
C TRP A 100 14.86 -2.40 10.34
N ALA A 101 16.07 -2.00 10.01
CA ALA A 101 16.91 -2.69 9.02
C ALA A 101 17.15 -4.15 9.42
N ILE A 102 17.50 -4.42 10.68
CA ILE A 102 17.67 -5.79 11.19
C ILE A 102 16.35 -6.57 11.13
N LEU A 103 15.25 -5.96 11.58
CA LEU A 103 13.93 -6.60 11.58
C LEU A 103 13.45 -6.96 10.16
N MET A 104 13.83 -6.19 9.14
CA MET A 104 13.48 -6.48 7.74
C MET A 104 14.28 -7.66 7.16
N VAL A 105 15.48 -7.89 7.64
CA VAL A 105 16.33 -9.00 7.15
C VAL A 105 15.71 -10.36 7.48
N VAL A 106 15.08 -10.49 8.64
CA VAL A 106 14.47 -11.77 9.09
C VAL A 106 13.42 -12.29 8.10
N PRO A 107 12.34 -11.56 7.77
CA PRO A 107 11.37 -12.03 6.79
C PRO A 107 11.99 -12.16 5.39
N ALA A 108 12.94 -11.32 4.99
CA ALA A 108 13.62 -11.45 3.70
C ALA A 108 14.31 -12.81 3.57
N ILE A 109 15.04 -13.26 4.59
CA ILE A 109 15.69 -14.58 4.60
C ILE A 109 14.65 -15.71 4.57
N MET A 110 13.54 -15.56 5.33
CA MET A 110 12.47 -16.56 5.33
C MET A 110 11.83 -16.72 3.95
N PHE A 111 11.54 -15.62 3.29
CA PHE A 111 10.93 -15.64 1.94
C PHE A 111 11.88 -16.15 0.85
N THR A 112 13.19 -15.93 0.97
CA THR A 112 14.17 -16.49 0.02
C THR A 112 14.11 -18.02 -0.03
N LYS A 113 13.73 -18.66 1.08
CA LYS A 113 13.66 -20.13 1.20
C LYS A 113 12.30 -20.73 0.77
N SER A 114 11.26 -19.91 0.57
CA SER A 114 9.91 -20.40 0.31
C SER A 114 9.66 -20.88 -1.12
N GLY A 115 10.56 -20.62 -2.07
CA GLY A 115 10.52 -21.17 -3.43
C GLY A 115 9.41 -20.63 -4.35
N GLY A 116 8.59 -19.69 -3.89
CA GLY A 116 7.50 -19.10 -4.67
C GLY A 116 7.91 -17.88 -5.50
N SER A 117 6.99 -17.42 -6.36
CA SER A 117 7.16 -16.15 -7.07
C SER A 117 7.23 -14.98 -6.08
N VAL A 118 8.29 -14.17 -6.16
CA VAL A 118 8.45 -12.97 -5.31
C VAL A 118 7.28 -12.01 -5.48
N ILE A 119 6.76 -11.86 -6.70
CA ILE A 119 5.60 -11.01 -6.99
C ILE A 119 4.34 -11.52 -6.28
N GLU A 120 4.12 -12.82 -6.25
CA GLU A 120 2.97 -13.42 -5.56
C GLU A 120 3.03 -13.18 -4.05
N ILE A 121 4.18 -13.43 -3.43
CA ILE A 121 4.40 -13.19 -2.00
C ILE A 121 4.18 -11.72 -1.64
N LEU A 122 4.75 -10.79 -2.41
CA LEU A 122 4.57 -9.35 -2.19
C LEU A 122 3.12 -8.92 -2.39
N SER A 123 2.42 -9.49 -3.37
CA SER A 123 1.02 -9.22 -3.66
C SER A 123 0.10 -9.71 -2.54
N LYS A 124 0.34 -10.91 -2.00
CA LYS A 124 -0.35 -11.43 -0.82
C LYS A 124 -0.16 -10.50 0.38
N LEU A 125 1.08 -10.18 0.75
CA LEU A 125 1.39 -9.27 1.86
C LEU A 125 0.76 -7.88 1.66
N GLY A 126 0.83 -7.34 0.43
CA GLY A 126 0.19 -6.08 0.07
C GLY A 126 -1.32 -6.13 0.31
N SER A 127 -1.98 -7.20 -0.12
CA SER A 127 -3.43 -7.38 0.00
C SER A 127 -3.91 -7.44 1.45
N PHE A 128 -3.14 -8.03 2.36
CA PHE A 128 -3.42 -7.96 3.80
C PHE A 128 -3.51 -6.53 4.33
N LEU A 129 -2.61 -5.66 3.88
CA LEU A 129 -2.55 -4.27 4.34
C LEU A 129 -3.59 -3.37 3.66
N VAL A 130 -3.97 -3.68 2.42
CA VAL A 130 -4.92 -2.87 1.64
C VAL A 130 -6.29 -2.84 2.30
N GLY A 131 -6.82 -3.97 2.77
CA GLY A 131 -8.10 -4.05 3.47
C GLY A 131 -8.14 -3.17 4.72
N ALA A 132 -7.09 -3.23 5.54
CA ALA A 132 -6.95 -2.38 6.73
C ALA A 132 -6.88 -0.89 6.37
N LYS A 133 -6.07 -0.51 5.38
CA LYS A 133 -5.99 0.88 4.90
C LYS A 133 -7.34 1.38 4.37
N LEU A 134 -8.04 0.54 3.59
CA LEU A 134 -9.37 0.89 3.06
C LEU A 134 -10.37 1.17 4.19
N SER A 135 -10.36 0.36 5.25
CA SER A 135 -11.22 0.58 6.42
C SER A 135 -10.85 1.86 7.18
N MET A 136 -9.55 2.11 7.41
CA MET A 136 -9.08 3.31 8.12
C MET A 136 -9.46 4.60 7.37
N PHE A 137 -9.14 4.68 6.09
CA PHE A 137 -9.45 5.87 5.30
C PHE A 137 -10.94 5.97 4.96
N GLY A 138 -11.58 4.87 4.58
CA GLY A 138 -13.01 4.86 4.25
C GLY A 138 -13.86 5.29 5.44
N LEU A 139 -13.68 4.68 6.59
CA LEU A 139 -14.43 5.05 7.78
C LEU A 139 -14.00 6.43 8.32
N GLY A 140 -12.72 6.76 8.30
CA GLY A 140 -12.23 8.05 8.77
C GLY A 140 -12.79 9.23 7.97
N PHE A 141 -12.95 9.09 6.65
CA PHE A 141 -13.48 10.16 5.82
C PHE A 141 -15.01 10.18 5.73
N PHE A 142 -15.66 9.02 5.70
CA PHE A 142 -17.09 8.95 5.38
C PHE A 142 -17.99 8.64 6.58
N SER A 143 -17.48 7.99 7.63
CA SER A 143 -18.29 7.60 8.78
C SER A 143 -18.35 8.69 9.85
N LYS A 144 -19.54 8.93 10.38
CA LYS A 144 -19.75 9.81 11.53
C LYS A 144 -19.69 9.07 12.86
N HIS A 145 -19.87 7.75 12.86
CA HIS A 145 -20.00 6.93 14.07
C HIS A 145 -18.74 6.15 14.43
N THR A 146 -17.69 6.20 13.58
CA THR A 146 -16.48 5.42 13.81
C THR A 146 -15.59 6.10 14.85
N SER A 147 -15.30 5.37 15.91
CA SER A 147 -14.36 5.77 16.95
C SER A 147 -12.97 5.15 16.72
N GLN A 148 -11.97 5.75 17.35
CA GLN A 148 -10.61 5.22 17.32
C GLN A 148 -10.54 3.78 17.88
N ARG A 149 -11.25 3.51 18.99
CA ARG A 149 -11.28 2.18 19.61
C ARG A 149 -11.94 1.16 18.71
N GLY A 150 -13.12 1.47 18.16
CA GLY A 150 -13.81 0.61 17.23
C GLY A 150 -12.98 0.30 15.97
N LEU A 151 -12.26 1.29 15.44
CA LEU A 151 -11.38 1.12 14.30
C LEU A 151 -10.23 0.15 14.61
N MET A 152 -9.61 0.24 15.79
CA MET A 152 -8.56 -0.70 16.21
C MET A 152 -9.06 -2.15 16.25
N PHE A 153 -10.25 -2.39 16.81
CA PHE A 153 -10.88 -3.71 16.79
C PHE A 153 -11.20 -4.19 15.38
N GLY A 154 -11.69 -3.30 14.52
CA GLY A 154 -11.98 -3.63 13.13
C GLY A 154 -10.74 -4.05 12.34
N VAL A 155 -9.65 -3.29 12.47
CA VAL A 155 -8.38 -3.60 11.83
C VAL A 155 -7.81 -4.92 12.34
N ALA A 156 -7.82 -5.14 13.65
CA ALA A 156 -7.37 -6.41 14.25
C ALA A 156 -8.21 -7.60 13.76
N ALA A 157 -9.54 -7.46 13.71
CA ALA A 157 -10.44 -8.49 13.18
C ALA A 157 -10.17 -8.79 11.70
N GLY A 158 -9.92 -7.74 10.88
CA GLY A 158 -9.54 -7.91 9.49
C GLY A 158 -8.26 -8.72 9.32
N PHE A 159 -7.21 -8.40 10.06
CA PHE A 159 -5.96 -9.18 10.03
C PHE A 159 -6.14 -10.63 10.49
N LEU A 160 -6.84 -10.85 11.59
CA LEU A 160 -7.09 -12.20 12.11
C LEU A 160 -7.93 -13.04 11.15
N SER A 161 -8.95 -12.44 10.54
CA SER A 161 -9.78 -13.13 9.55
C SER A 161 -9.00 -13.50 8.28
N LEU A 162 -8.13 -12.61 7.80
CA LEU A 162 -7.29 -12.93 6.64
C LEU A 162 -6.23 -13.99 6.96
N ALA A 163 -5.66 -13.97 8.17
CA ALA A 163 -4.77 -15.03 8.62
C ALA A 163 -5.50 -16.39 8.68
N TYR A 164 -6.76 -16.39 9.14
CA TYR A 164 -7.59 -17.57 9.13
C TYR A 164 -7.90 -18.06 7.71
N VAL A 165 -8.24 -17.14 6.79
CA VAL A 165 -8.52 -17.45 5.39
C VAL A 165 -7.29 -18.05 4.70
N GLU A 166 -6.10 -17.45 4.89
CA GLU A 166 -4.84 -17.94 4.32
C GLU A 166 -4.50 -19.36 4.80
N TYR A 167 -4.81 -19.68 6.07
CA TYR A 167 -4.44 -20.97 6.66
C TYR A 167 -5.45 -22.09 6.39
N TYR A 168 -6.76 -21.77 6.35
CA TYR A 168 -7.83 -22.77 6.29
C TYR A 168 -8.61 -22.78 4.99
N MET A 169 -8.50 -21.75 4.16
CA MET A 169 -9.30 -21.59 2.93
C MET A 169 -8.39 -21.36 1.73
N ASP A 170 -8.68 -22.06 0.64
CA ASP A 170 -7.98 -21.87 -0.62
C ASP A 170 -8.67 -20.76 -1.45
N ILE A 171 -8.50 -19.53 -0.99
CA ILE A 171 -9.04 -18.33 -1.67
C ILE A 171 -7.91 -17.60 -2.38
N ALA A 172 -8.12 -17.24 -3.64
CA ALA A 172 -7.13 -16.47 -4.41
C ALA A 172 -6.81 -15.13 -3.73
N TRP A 173 -5.54 -14.80 -3.60
CA TRP A 173 -5.02 -13.62 -2.90
C TRP A 173 -5.63 -12.27 -3.32
N PRO A 174 -6.10 -12.03 -4.57
CA PRO A 174 -6.73 -10.76 -4.92
C PRO A 174 -7.99 -10.45 -4.10
N TRP A 175 -8.67 -11.48 -3.59
CA TRP A 175 -9.86 -11.31 -2.74
C TRP A 175 -9.54 -10.87 -1.31
N TYR A 176 -8.30 -11.00 -0.85
CA TYR A 176 -7.92 -10.65 0.52
C TYR A 176 -8.16 -9.19 0.84
N ALA A 177 -7.87 -8.28 -0.09
CA ALA A 177 -8.12 -6.86 0.09
C ALA A 177 -9.62 -6.56 0.30
N ALA A 178 -10.50 -7.20 -0.49
CA ALA A 178 -11.94 -7.03 -0.38
C ALA A 178 -12.49 -7.66 0.90
N LEU A 179 -12.14 -8.90 1.20
CA LEU A 179 -12.57 -9.61 2.41
C LEU A 179 -12.10 -8.89 3.68
N GLY A 180 -10.80 -8.59 3.76
CA GLY A 180 -10.23 -7.87 4.90
C GLY A 180 -10.85 -6.49 5.07
N GLY A 181 -11.10 -5.76 3.97
CA GLY A 181 -11.76 -4.45 3.99
C GLY A 181 -13.19 -4.53 4.51
N VAL A 182 -14.01 -5.44 3.99
CA VAL A 182 -15.42 -5.61 4.42
C VAL A 182 -15.49 -6.00 5.90
N ILE A 183 -14.69 -6.97 6.33
CA ILE A 183 -14.67 -7.42 7.73
C ILE A 183 -14.20 -6.28 8.64
N SER A 184 -13.09 -5.62 8.29
CA SER A 184 -12.57 -4.49 9.09
C SER A 184 -13.59 -3.36 9.22
N ILE A 185 -14.25 -2.97 8.12
CA ILE A 185 -15.28 -1.93 8.11
C ILE A 185 -16.47 -2.31 8.99
N SER A 186 -16.99 -3.53 8.81
CA SER A 186 -18.16 -4.01 9.54
C SER A 186 -17.91 -4.10 11.04
N VAL A 187 -16.78 -4.71 11.43
CA VAL A 187 -16.41 -4.84 12.84
C VAL A 187 -16.09 -3.48 13.46
N ALA A 188 -15.35 -2.62 12.74
CA ALA A 188 -15.04 -1.27 13.23
C ALA A 188 -16.31 -0.45 13.49
N TRP A 189 -17.27 -0.50 12.58
CA TRP A 189 -18.54 0.21 12.74
C TRP A 189 -19.35 -0.34 13.91
N VAL A 190 -19.53 -1.67 14.00
CA VAL A 190 -20.25 -2.31 15.10
C VAL A 190 -19.60 -2.02 16.45
N MET A 191 -18.29 -2.20 16.55
CA MET A 191 -17.55 -1.94 17.80
C MET A 191 -17.56 -0.47 18.20
N SER A 192 -17.53 0.44 17.23
CA SER A 192 -17.66 1.88 17.54
C SER A 192 -19.01 2.20 18.16
N VAL A 193 -20.09 1.66 17.61
CA VAL A 193 -21.45 1.88 18.16
C VAL A 193 -21.61 1.21 19.52
N LEU A 194 -21.05 0.03 19.72
CA LEU A 194 -21.13 -0.69 21.00
C LEU A 194 -20.33 -0.03 22.13
N LEU A 195 -19.14 0.51 21.81
CA LEU A 195 -18.23 1.06 22.82
C LEU A 195 -18.49 2.53 23.13
N ASP A 196 -18.80 3.31 22.09
CA ASP A 196 -18.87 4.77 22.19
C ASP A 196 -20.27 5.32 21.83
N GLY A 197 -21.23 4.44 21.48
CA GLY A 197 -22.60 4.80 21.14
C GLY A 197 -22.74 5.48 19.78
N PHE A 198 -23.97 5.92 19.48
CA PHE A 198 -24.24 6.73 18.27
C PHE A 198 -23.79 8.16 18.51
N GLN A 199 -22.83 8.63 17.71
CA GLN A 199 -22.34 10.00 17.80
C GLN A 199 -23.27 10.95 17.04
N ASP A 200 -23.66 12.04 17.67
CA ASP A 200 -24.43 13.11 17.06
C ASP A 200 -23.48 14.10 16.36
N GLY A 201 -23.55 14.11 15.04
CA GLY A 201 -22.77 15.01 14.20
C GLY A 201 -21.54 14.37 13.54
N HIS A 202 -21.00 15.09 12.55
CA HIS A 202 -19.80 14.68 11.85
C HIS A 202 -18.54 15.19 12.57
N HIS A 203 -17.59 14.29 12.79
CA HIS A 203 -16.29 14.67 13.34
C HIS A 203 -15.59 15.69 12.41
N PRO A 204 -14.88 16.71 12.93
CA PRO A 204 -14.21 17.75 12.12
C PRO A 204 -13.32 17.22 11.00
N TYR A 205 -12.77 16.03 11.15
CA TYR A 205 -11.87 15.42 10.15
C TYR A 205 -12.58 14.63 9.06
N THR A 206 -13.90 14.41 9.16
CA THR A 206 -14.67 13.77 8.08
C THR A 206 -14.91 14.76 6.95
N ILE A 207 -15.16 14.24 5.73
CA ILE A 207 -15.47 15.09 4.56
C ILE A 207 -16.62 16.07 4.87
N LYS A 208 -17.70 15.58 5.46
CA LYS A 208 -18.83 16.43 5.82
C LYS A 208 -18.50 17.41 6.97
N GLY A 209 -17.65 17.00 7.91
CA GLY A 209 -17.16 17.88 8.98
C GLY A 209 -16.31 19.01 8.42
N GLN A 210 -15.41 18.72 7.51
CA GLN A 210 -14.60 19.73 6.81
C GLN A 210 -15.47 20.69 5.99
N GLN A 211 -16.44 20.16 5.21
CA GLN A 211 -17.37 21.01 4.47
C GLN A 211 -18.19 21.94 5.37
N ARG A 212 -18.60 21.45 6.54
CA ARG A 212 -19.30 22.25 7.54
C ARG A 212 -18.39 23.35 8.09
N LYS A 213 -17.15 23.02 8.48
CA LYS A 213 -16.15 23.98 8.97
C LYS A 213 -15.90 25.10 7.96
N TYR A 214 -15.65 24.76 6.68
CA TYR A 214 -15.45 25.75 5.63
C TYR A 214 -16.65 26.72 5.49
N ARG A 215 -17.87 26.19 5.62
CA ARG A 215 -19.09 27.00 5.55
C ARG A 215 -19.28 27.90 6.76
N GLU A 216 -18.98 27.41 7.98
CA GLU A 216 -19.06 28.17 9.23
C GLU A 216 -18.02 29.27 9.30
N GLU A 217 -16.80 29.01 8.81
CA GLU A 217 -15.71 30.00 8.78
C GLU A 217 -15.77 30.94 7.56
N GLY A 218 -16.73 30.75 6.66
CA GLY A 218 -16.87 31.58 5.45
C GLY A 218 -15.69 31.47 4.48
N LEU A 219 -14.92 30.37 4.52
CA LEU A 219 -13.77 30.18 3.69
C LEU A 219 -14.17 29.88 2.23
N ALA A 220 -13.38 30.37 1.30
CA ALA A 220 -13.61 30.12 -0.13
C ALA A 220 -13.52 28.64 -0.45
N GLU A 221 -14.56 28.08 -1.07
CA GLU A 221 -14.56 26.67 -1.51
C GLU A 221 -13.58 26.41 -2.65
N LYS A 222 -13.18 27.46 -3.38
CA LYS A 222 -12.24 27.41 -4.50
C LYS A 222 -11.11 28.39 -4.31
N GLN A 223 -9.90 27.95 -4.62
CA GLN A 223 -8.70 28.78 -4.68
C GLN A 223 -8.03 28.52 -6.04
N ASP A 224 -7.71 29.57 -6.78
CA ASP A 224 -7.11 29.47 -8.13
C ASP A 224 -7.85 28.55 -9.11
N GLY A 225 -9.18 28.48 -9.00
CA GLY A 225 -10.03 27.64 -9.86
C GLY A 225 -10.19 26.19 -9.39
N TRP A 226 -9.48 25.78 -8.32
CA TRP A 226 -9.53 24.42 -7.75
C TRP A 226 -10.38 24.36 -6.49
N TYR A 227 -11.09 23.25 -6.29
CA TYR A 227 -11.78 23.00 -5.03
C TYR A 227 -10.76 22.66 -3.92
N VAL A 228 -10.77 23.46 -2.86
CA VAL A 228 -9.94 23.25 -1.65
C VAL A 228 -10.70 22.41 -0.63
N VAL A 229 -12.04 22.40 -0.73
CA VAL A 229 -12.92 21.67 0.18
C VAL A 229 -12.96 20.19 -0.18
N ALA A 230 -12.74 19.34 0.83
CA ALA A 230 -12.79 17.91 0.66
C ALA A 230 -14.13 17.40 0.10
N GLY A 231 -14.10 16.39 -0.77
CA GLY A 231 -15.29 15.74 -1.33
C GLY A 231 -16.00 16.49 -2.44
N LYS A 232 -15.45 17.60 -2.95
CA LYS A 232 -15.90 18.23 -4.20
C LYS A 232 -15.13 17.65 -5.37
N VAL A 233 -15.86 17.25 -6.40
CA VAL A 233 -15.28 16.64 -7.61
C VAL A 233 -14.97 17.75 -8.62
N ASP A 234 -13.74 17.83 -9.06
CA ASP A 234 -13.25 18.79 -10.05
C ASP A 234 -12.85 18.11 -11.38
N ARG A 235 -12.40 18.90 -12.34
CA ARG A 235 -11.94 18.38 -13.63
C ARG A 235 -10.87 17.30 -13.53
N PRO A 236 -9.78 17.44 -12.73
CA PRO A 236 -8.79 16.38 -12.58
C PRO A 236 -9.35 15.09 -12.02
N SER A 237 -10.30 15.13 -11.10
CA SER A 237 -10.96 13.96 -10.56
C SER A 237 -11.70 13.17 -11.65
N TRP A 238 -12.40 13.87 -12.57
CA TRP A 238 -13.04 13.24 -13.73
C TRP A 238 -12.02 12.67 -14.72
N VAL A 239 -10.90 13.37 -14.94
CA VAL A 239 -9.82 12.86 -15.80
C VAL A 239 -9.20 11.59 -15.19
N MET A 240 -8.96 11.56 -13.88
CA MET A 240 -8.46 10.36 -13.20
C MET A 240 -9.45 9.20 -13.27
N LEU A 241 -10.75 9.47 -13.10
CA LEU A 241 -11.79 8.46 -13.23
C LEU A 241 -11.87 7.90 -14.67
N GLY A 242 -11.82 8.78 -15.66
CA GLY A 242 -11.76 8.40 -17.08
C GLY A 242 -10.52 7.56 -17.39
N TYR A 243 -9.36 7.96 -16.89
CA TYR A 243 -8.13 7.19 -17.02
C TYR A 243 -8.24 5.79 -16.40
N PHE A 244 -8.85 5.67 -15.21
CA PHE A 244 -9.11 4.37 -14.57
C PHE A 244 -9.94 3.46 -15.49
N PHE A 245 -11.05 3.96 -16.06
CA PHE A 245 -11.89 3.17 -16.96
C PHE A 245 -11.16 2.78 -18.25
N VAL A 246 -10.34 3.67 -18.80
CA VAL A 246 -9.49 3.35 -19.97
C VAL A 246 -8.52 2.23 -19.65
N CYS A 247 -7.88 2.26 -18.48
CA CYS A 247 -6.99 1.19 -18.03
C CYS A 247 -7.72 -0.15 -17.89
N VAL A 248 -8.89 -0.17 -17.24
CA VAL A 248 -9.71 -1.38 -17.08
C VAL A 248 -10.15 -1.93 -18.44
N LEU A 249 -10.58 -1.07 -19.36
CA LEU A 249 -10.97 -1.47 -20.70
C LEU A 249 -9.78 -2.05 -21.49
N ALA A 250 -8.62 -1.43 -21.39
CA ALA A 250 -7.41 -1.91 -22.06
C ALA A 250 -7.00 -3.29 -21.54
N LEU A 251 -7.07 -3.52 -20.22
CA LEU A 251 -6.81 -4.83 -19.62
C LEU A 251 -7.83 -5.89 -20.08
N TRP A 252 -9.11 -5.51 -20.11
CA TRP A 252 -10.17 -6.41 -20.58
C TRP A 252 -10.01 -6.80 -22.06
N ILE A 253 -9.64 -5.83 -22.91
CA ILE A 253 -9.34 -6.13 -24.33
C ILE A 253 -8.12 -7.06 -24.44
N ALA A 254 -7.05 -6.80 -23.69
CA ALA A 254 -5.87 -7.64 -23.69
C ALA A 254 -6.18 -9.09 -23.27
N ASP A 255 -7.00 -9.27 -22.22
CA ASP A 255 -7.46 -10.57 -21.76
C ASP A 255 -8.31 -11.30 -22.81
N SER A 256 -9.14 -10.57 -23.57
CA SER A 256 -9.97 -11.14 -24.65
C SER A 256 -9.21 -11.54 -25.90
N MET A 257 -7.94 -11.15 -26.05
CA MET A 257 -7.07 -11.44 -27.19
C MET A 257 -6.13 -12.64 -26.96
N ILE A 258 -6.07 -13.12 -25.72
CA ILE A 258 -5.28 -14.28 -25.30
C ILE A 258 -6.17 -15.51 -25.21
#